data_495b2000dda817a69a1b1dd68cef09cf
#
_entry.id   495b2000dda817a69a1b1dd68cef09cf
#
_cell.length_a   1.000
_cell.length_b   1.000
_cell.length_c   1.000
_cell.angle_alpha   90.00
_cell.angle_beta   90.00
_cell.angle_gamma   90.00
#
_symmetry.space_group_name_H-M   'P 1'
#
loop_
_entity.id
_entity.type
_entity.pdbx_description
1 polymer ?
#
loop_
_entity_poly.entity_id
_entity_poly.type
_entity_poly.pdbx_seq_one_letter_code
_entity_poly.pdbx_strand_id
1 'polypeptide(L)'
;SLAAAILPSVMANTQGTSTSAVHGLRKPKRLQAGQTIGLIAPSSNTWEDQEIYFAMDIVRSFGFNVKTAAHLFDRSAYLAGSDQDRASDLNAMFADDQVDAIFCLRGGYGSPRILPYLDYALIRACFSIHHQACHWLMCRHLKRPQVRLNWQTG
;
A
#
# COMPACT_ATOMS: atom_id res chain seq x y z
N SER A 1 -38.72 -67.47 16.52
CA SER A 1 -38.96 -66.00 16.64
C SER A 1 -37.66 -65.26 16.44
N LEU A 2 -37.44 -64.75 15.23
CA LEU A 2 -36.29 -63.87 14.93
C LEU A 2 -36.73 -62.42 15.14
N ALA A 3 -36.11 -61.74 16.07
CA ALA A 3 -36.23 -60.30 16.24
C ALA A 3 -35.13 -59.63 15.43
N ALA A 4 -35.49 -58.92 14.36
CA ALA A 4 -34.59 -58.10 13.55
C ALA A 4 -34.40 -56.78 14.24
N ALA A 5 -33.17 -56.46 14.65
CA ALA A 5 -32.78 -55.18 15.19
C ALA A 5 -32.49 -54.21 14.02
N ILE A 6 -33.28 -53.15 13.93
CA ILE A 6 -33.13 -52.04 13.00
C ILE A 6 -32.15 -51.04 13.61
N LEU A 7 -30.96 -50.90 13.04
CA LEU A 7 -30.00 -49.84 13.40
C LEU A 7 -30.35 -48.55 12.65
N PRO A 8 -30.41 -47.39 13.31
CA PRO A 8 -30.60 -46.13 12.63
C PRO A 8 -29.31 -45.73 11.91
N SER A 9 -29.41 -45.49 10.60
CA SER A 9 -28.35 -44.88 9.80
C SER A 9 -28.10 -43.44 10.23
N VAL A 10 -26.97 -43.17 10.84
CA VAL A 10 -26.51 -41.81 11.10
C VAL A 10 -26.03 -41.23 9.76
N MET A 11 -26.83 -40.35 9.17
CA MET A 11 -26.44 -39.55 8.05
C MET A 11 -25.38 -38.54 8.53
N ALA A 12 -24.12 -38.76 8.20
CA ALA A 12 -23.06 -37.79 8.39
C ALA A 12 -23.29 -36.61 7.43
N ASN A 13 -23.77 -35.52 8.00
CA ASN A 13 -23.87 -34.23 7.30
C ASN A 13 -22.47 -33.66 7.13
N THR A 14 -21.83 -33.94 6.01
CA THR A 14 -20.56 -33.32 5.62
C THR A 14 -20.87 -31.91 5.16
N GLN A 15 -20.87 -30.94 6.10
CA GLN A 15 -20.87 -29.54 5.75
C GLN A 15 -19.54 -29.24 5.09
N GLY A 16 -19.59 -29.11 3.76
CA GLY A 16 -18.46 -28.63 2.97
C GLY A 16 -18.04 -27.25 3.48
N THR A 17 -16.89 -27.19 4.13
CA THR A 17 -16.19 -25.94 4.39
C THR A 17 -15.93 -25.27 3.04
N SER A 18 -16.71 -24.24 2.72
CA SER A 18 -16.45 -23.36 1.59
C SER A 18 -15.10 -22.70 1.81
N THR A 19 -14.09 -23.24 1.16
CA THR A 19 -12.77 -22.63 1.05
C THR A 19 -12.98 -21.31 0.32
N SER A 20 -12.96 -20.21 1.07
CA SER A 20 -12.95 -18.87 0.50
C SER A 20 -11.84 -18.83 -0.52
N ALA A 21 -12.17 -18.64 -1.80
CA ALA A 21 -11.21 -18.49 -2.86
C ALA A 21 -10.27 -17.35 -2.47
N VAL A 22 -9.03 -17.68 -2.15
CA VAL A 22 -7.96 -16.71 -1.97
C VAL A 22 -7.87 -15.99 -3.31
N HIS A 23 -8.36 -14.75 -3.33
CA HIS A 23 -8.24 -13.89 -4.50
C HIS A 23 -6.76 -13.89 -4.88
N GLY A 24 -6.43 -14.42 -6.06
CA GLY A 24 -5.06 -14.59 -6.50
C GLY A 24 -4.28 -13.30 -6.31
N LEU A 25 -3.13 -13.38 -5.64
CA LEU A 25 -2.24 -12.26 -5.41
C LEU A 25 -1.92 -11.59 -6.76
N ARG A 26 -2.47 -10.41 -6.98
CA ARG A 26 -2.16 -9.61 -8.16
C ARG A 26 -0.78 -9.01 -7.97
N LYS A 27 0.15 -9.39 -8.84
CA LYS A 27 1.47 -8.77 -8.87
C LYS A 27 1.37 -7.46 -9.65
N PRO A 28 1.87 -6.34 -9.09
CA PRO A 28 1.93 -5.09 -9.81
C PRO A 28 2.89 -5.18 -11.01
N LYS A 29 2.65 -4.37 -12.04
CA LYS A 29 3.56 -4.25 -13.18
C LYS A 29 4.88 -3.61 -12.71
N ARG A 30 5.99 -4.03 -13.30
CA ARG A 30 7.29 -3.41 -13.05
C ARG A 30 7.26 -1.95 -13.49
N LEU A 31 7.77 -1.05 -12.65
CA LEU A 31 7.99 0.35 -13.01
C LEU A 31 9.02 0.47 -14.12
N GLN A 32 8.76 1.41 -15.04
CA GLN A 32 9.62 1.68 -16.19
C GLN A 32 10.10 3.14 -16.15
N ALA A 33 11.27 3.40 -16.72
CA ALA A 33 11.77 4.76 -16.87
C ALA A 33 10.73 5.65 -17.59
N GLY A 34 10.63 6.91 -17.18
CA GLY A 34 9.64 7.87 -17.66
C GLY A 34 8.31 7.85 -16.88
N GLN A 35 8.03 6.84 -16.08
CA GLN A 35 6.87 6.82 -15.19
C GLN A 35 7.02 7.78 -14.01
N THR A 36 5.90 8.17 -13.40
CA THR A 36 5.87 9.17 -12.33
C THR A 36 5.73 8.54 -10.96
N ILE A 37 6.63 8.93 -10.06
CA ILE A 37 6.59 8.53 -8.66
C ILE A 37 6.08 9.70 -7.81
N GLY A 38 4.98 9.49 -7.07
CA GLY A 38 4.48 10.40 -6.07
C GLY A 38 5.26 10.28 -4.76
N LEU A 39 5.86 11.37 -4.28
CA LEU A 39 6.56 11.42 -3.00
C LEU A 39 5.63 11.95 -1.91
N ILE A 40 5.52 11.20 -0.82
CA ILE A 40 4.74 11.56 0.37
C ILE A 40 5.56 11.35 1.65
N ALA A 41 5.15 12.00 2.72
CA ALA A 41 5.67 11.80 4.07
C ALA A 41 4.55 11.40 5.05
N PRO A 42 4.11 10.12 5.07
CA PRO A 42 2.92 9.70 5.82
C PRO A 42 3.13 9.65 7.34
N SER A 43 4.34 9.87 7.81
CA SER A 43 4.71 9.79 9.22
C SER A 43 5.60 10.93 9.66
N SER A 44 6.90 10.65 9.90
CA SER A 44 7.85 11.65 10.35
C SER A 44 8.30 12.56 9.21
N ASN A 45 8.60 13.81 9.56
CA ASN A 45 9.23 14.76 8.66
C ASN A 45 10.72 14.43 8.45
N THR A 46 11.33 15.15 7.54
CA THR A 46 12.79 15.28 7.43
C THR A 46 13.23 16.50 8.24
N TRP A 47 14.47 16.48 8.75
CA TRP A 47 15.00 17.62 9.48
C TRP A 47 15.23 18.83 8.58
N GLU A 48 15.71 18.58 7.38
CA GLU A 48 16.07 19.59 6.39
C GLU A 48 15.41 19.29 5.04
N ASP A 49 15.07 20.34 4.31
CA ASP A 49 14.48 20.21 2.96
C ASP A 49 15.44 19.57 1.97
N GLN A 50 16.77 19.73 2.18
CA GLN A 50 17.78 19.09 1.38
C GLN A 50 17.64 17.58 1.31
N GLU A 51 17.18 16.92 2.40
CA GLU A 51 16.94 15.48 2.38
C GLU A 51 15.83 15.10 1.38
N ILE A 52 14.80 15.95 1.26
CA ILE A 52 13.71 15.76 0.31
C ILE A 52 14.21 15.95 -1.11
N TYR A 53 14.94 17.03 -1.38
CA TYR A 53 15.52 17.28 -2.70
C TYR A 53 16.49 16.18 -3.12
N PHE A 54 17.31 15.70 -2.20
CA PHE A 54 18.21 14.58 -2.45
C PHE A 54 17.43 13.28 -2.81
N ALA A 55 16.35 12.99 -2.09
CA ALA A 55 15.49 11.85 -2.41
C ALA A 55 14.86 12.00 -3.81
N MET A 56 14.42 13.21 -4.18
CA MET A 56 13.90 13.49 -5.53
C MET A 56 14.96 13.25 -6.61
N ASP A 57 16.19 13.67 -6.37
CA ASP A 57 17.29 13.50 -7.33
C ASP A 57 17.69 12.03 -7.48
N ILE A 58 17.64 11.24 -6.39
CA ILE A 58 17.83 9.80 -6.47
C ILE A 58 16.74 9.16 -7.35
N VAL A 59 15.47 9.50 -7.14
CA VAL A 59 14.37 8.97 -7.94
C VAL A 59 14.54 9.35 -9.42
N ARG A 60 14.91 10.59 -9.70
CA ARG A 60 15.19 11.07 -11.06
C ARG A 60 16.37 10.36 -11.71
N SER A 61 17.41 10.02 -10.93
CA SER A 61 18.59 9.31 -11.44
C SER A 61 18.28 7.90 -11.95
N PHE A 62 17.18 7.30 -11.46
CA PHE A 62 16.64 6.04 -11.98
C PHE A 62 15.76 6.21 -13.22
N GLY A 63 15.64 7.43 -13.75
CA GLY A 63 14.85 7.74 -14.93
C GLY A 63 13.36 7.95 -14.69
N PHE A 64 12.92 8.16 -13.43
CA PHE A 64 11.53 8.43 -13.09
C PHE A 64 11.24 9.94 -13.01
N ASN A 65 10.00 10.32 -13.31
CA ASN A 65 9.48 11.63 -12.98
C ASN A 65 9.07 11.65 -11.49
N VAL A 66 9.13 12.84 -10.87
CA VAL A 66 8.78 13.01 -9.47
C VAL A 66 7.65 14.00 -9.34
N LYS A 67 6.58 13.60 -8.64
CA LYS A 67 5.48 14.47 -8.20
C LYS A 67 5.47 14.52 -6.66
N THR A 68 5.55 15.71 -6.09
CA THR A 68 5.52 15.91 -4.64
C THR A 68 4.09 16.09 -4.15
N ALA A 69 3.78 15.56 -2.97
CA ALA A 69 2.53 15.86 -2.28
C ALA A 69 2.51 17.31 -1.78
N ALA A 70 1.31 17.83 -1.53
CA ALA A 70 1.11 19.22 -1.13
C ALA A 70 1.76 19.55 0.22
N HIS A 71 1.70 18.61 1.17
CA HIS A 71 2.19 18.77 2.54
C HIS A 71 3.54 18.07 2.80
N LEU A 72 4.26 17.69 1.72
CA LEU A 72 5.52 16.95 1.83
C LEU A 72 6.58 17.64 2.67
N PHE A 73 6.59 18.99 2.66
CA PHE A 73 7.53 19.85 3.37
C PHE A 73 7.03 20.33 4.73
N ASP A 74 5.80 19.96 5.11
CA ASP A 74 5.21 20.39 6.37
C ASP A 74 5.88 19.74 7.57
N ARG A 75 5.91 20.48 8.68
CA ARG A 75 6.50 20.05 9.93
C ARG A 75 5.58 20.38 11.09
N SER A 76 5.24 19.36 11.87
CA SER A 76 4.49 19.48 13.12
C SER A 76 5.16 18.58 14.16
N ALA A 77 6.00 19.18 15.01
CA ALA A 77 6.93 18.45 15.87
C ALA A 77 7.75 17.43 15.06
N TYR A 78 7.66 16.13 15.36
CA TYR A 78 8.36 15.08 14.61
C TYR A 78 7.58 14.55 13.38
N LEU A 79 6.34 15.01 13.16
CA LEU A 79 5.48 14.58 12.07
C LEU A 79 5.56 15.54 10.87
N ALA A 80 5.29 15.01 9.69
CA ALA A 80 5.19 15.78 8.45
C ALA A 80 3.78 16.39 8.31
N GLY A 81 3.44 17.33 9.18
CA GLY A 81 2.12 17.97 9.22
C GLY A 81 1.09 17.22 10.08
N SER A 82 -0.17 17.66 10.00
CA SER A 82 -1.29 17.04 10.71
C SER A 82 -1.63 15.64 10.18
N ASP A 83 -2.36 14.85 10.97
CA ASP A 83 -2.80 13.52 10.52
C ASP A 83 -3.71 13.61 9.27
N GLN A 84 -4.52 14.66 9.20
CA GLN A 84 -5.43 14.91 8.06
C GLN A 84 -4.67 15.31 6.79
N ASP A 85 -3.68 16.21 6.89
CA ASP A 85 -2.87 16.65 5.75
C ASP A 85 -2.11 15.46 5.14
N ARG A 86 -1.47 14.64 5.99
CA ARG A 86 -0.74 13.46 5.55
C ARG A 86 -1.64 12.39 4.92
N ALA A 87 -2.88 12.23 5.44
CA ALA A 87 -3.86 11.34 4.82
C ALA A 87 -4.39 11.89 3.50
N SER A 88 -4.62 13.21 3.44
CA SER A 88 -5.05 13.90 2.23
C SER A 88 -4.02 13.77 1.10
N ASP A 89 -2.74 13.91 1.42
CA ASP A 89 -1.64 13.69 0.47
C ASP A 89 -1.67 12.27 -0.11
N LEU A 90 -1.86 11.27 0.73
CA LEU A 90 -1.93 9.89 0.29
C LEU A 90 -3.17 9.62 -0.57
N ASN A 91 -4.34 10.12 -0.17
CA ASN A 91 -5.56 9.99 -0.95
C ASN A 91 -5.44 10.70 -2.31
N ALA A 92 -4.84 11.91 -2.34
CA ALA A 92 -4.60 12.65 -3.56
C ALA A 92 -3.69 11.90 -4.54
N MET A 93 -2.62 11.27 -4.04
CA MET A 93 -1.72 10.47 -4.88
C MET A 93 -2.40 9.21 -5.44
N PHE A 94 -3.34 8.60 -4.70
CA PHE A 94 -4.14 7.49 -5.22
C PHE A 94 -5.18 7.93 -6.25
N ALA A 95 -5.69 9.15 -6.14
CA ALA A 95 -6.65 9.72 -7.09
C ALA A 95 -6.02 10.21 -8.39
N ASP A 96 -4.71 10.35 -8.42
CA ASP A 96 -3.99 10.98 -9.51
C ASP A 96 -3.57 9.97 -10.57
N ASP A 97 -4.20 10.03 -11.74
CA ASP A 97 -3.92 9.13 -12.87
C ASP A 97 -2.52 9.28 -13.46
N GLN A 98 -1.82 10.36 -13.13
CA GLN A 98 -0.43 10.60 -13.58
C GLN A 98 0.60 9.94 -12.67
N VAL A 99 0.19 9.43 -11.51
CA VAL A 99 1.07 8.79 -10.53
C VAL A 99 1.04 7.28 -10.71
N ASP A 100 2.15 6.72 -11.16
CA ASP A 100 2.30 5.27 -11.36
C ASP A 100 2.69 4.52 -10.08
N ALA A 101 3.38 5.20 -9.16
CA ALA A 101 3.78 4.63 -7.88
C ALA A 101 3.87 5.69 -6.79
N ILE A 102 3.67 5.27 -5.54
CA ILE A 102 3.80 6.14 -4.37
C ILE A 102 5.02 5.71 -3.56
N PHE A 103 5.91 6.67 -3.29
CA PHE A 103 7.09 6.46 -2.47
C PHE A 103 7.00 7.28 -1.18
N CYS A 104 7.11 6.58 -0.05
CA CYS A 104 7.11 7.20 1.28
C CYS A 104 8.53 7.56 1.68
N LEU A 105 8.83 8.83 1.91
CA LEU A 105 10.16 9.28 2.34
C LEU A 105 10.55 8.67 3.68
N ARG A 106 9.63 8.69 4.63
CA ARG A 106 9.81 8.11 5.96
C ARG A 106 8.54 7.43 6.45
N GLY A 107 8.71 6.30 7.12
CA GLY A 107 7.68 5.64 7.90
C GLY A 107 7.83 5.95 9.38
N GLY A 108 7.00 5.33 10.22
CA GLY A 108 7.10 5.44 11.68
C GLY A 108 5.73 5.49 12.37
N TYR A 109 5.71 6.00 13.60
CA TYR A 109 4.54 6.09 14.48
C TYR A 109 3.37 6.89 13.90
N GLY A 110 3.64 7.84 13.01
CA GLY A 110 2.60 8.64 12.37
C GLY A 110 1.75 7.87 11.37
N SER A 111 2.29 6.82 10.74
CA SER A 111 1.57 6.08 9.69
C SER A 111 0.28 5.41 10.17
N PRO A 112 0.19 4.73 11.32
CA PRO A 112 -1.08 4.19 11.80
C PRO A 112 -2.13 5.27 12.11
N ARG A 113 -1.72 6.49 12.44
CA ARG A 113 -2.62 7.58 12.80
C ARG A 113 -3.43 8.10 11.62
N ILE A 114 -2.92 7.97 10.40
CA ILE A 114 -3.63 8.41 9.19
C ILE A 114 -4.66 7.40 8.68
N LEU A 115 -4.63 6.15 9.15
CA LEU A 115 -5.53 5.10 8.67
C LEU A 115 -7.02 5.44 8.74
N PRO A 116 -7.54 6.11 9.82
CA PRO A 116 -8.96 6.48 9.89
C PRO A 116 -9.39 7.52 8.85
N TYR A 117 -8.45 8.26 8.26
CA TYR A 117 -8.69 9.35 7.31
C TYR A 117 -8.47 8.92 5.85
N LEU A 118 -8.14 7.64 5.60
CA LEU A 118 -7.92 7.14 4.25
C LEU A 118 -9.23 6.79 3.56
N ASP A 119 -9.31 7.12 2.27
CA ASP A 119 -10.39 6.67 1.40
C ASP A 119 -10.11 5.25 0.87
N TYR A 120 -10.58 4.26 1.62
CA TYR A 120 -10.41 2.86 1.24
C TYR A 120 -11.18 2.45 -0.01
N ALA A 121 -12.25 3.17 -0.37
CA ALA A 121 -12.99 2.91 -1.60
C ALA A 121 -12.16 3.34 -2.81
N LEU A 122 -11.56 4.53 -2.77
CA LEU A 122 -10.63 5.03 -3.76
C LEU A 122 -9.41 4.10 -3.92
N ILE A 123 -8.76 3.76 -2.81
CA ILE A 123 -7.59 2.88 -2.80
C ILE A 123 -7.93 1.53 -3.44
N ARG A 124 -9.07 0.94 -3.08
CA ARG A 124 -9.53 -0.33 -3.66
C ARG A 124 -9.82 -0.21 -5.17
N ALA A 125 -10.42 0.92 -5.60
CA ALA A 125 -10.68 1.19 -7.01
C ALA A 125 -9.38 1.25 -7.82
N CYS A 126 -8.33 1.92 -7.32
CA CYS A 126 -7.01 1.95 -7.96
C CYS A 126 -6.46 0.55 -8.22
N PHE A 127 -6.59 -0.36 -7.26
CA PHE A 127 -6.17 -1.77 -7.44
C PHE A 127 -7.06 -2.56 -8.41
N SER A 128 -8.30 -2.14 -8.64
CA SER A 128 -9.28 -2.88 -9.46
C SER A 128 -9.37 -2.38 -10.90
N ILE A 129 -9.32 -1.08 -11.12
CA ILE A 129 -9.58 -0.43 -12.41
C ILE A 129 -8.30 -0.23 -13.22
N HIS A 130 -7.24 0.20 -12.56
CA HIS A 130 -5.97 0.34 -13.21
C HIS A 130 -5.23 -1.01 -13.19
N HIS A 131 -5.20 -1.67 -14.36
CA HIS A 131 -4.23 -2.74 -14.66
C HIS A 131 -2.79 -2.21 -14.59
N GLN A 132 -2.63 -0.93 -14.25
CA GLN A 132 -1.39 -0.24 -13.98
C GLN A 132 -1.25 -0.13 -12.48
N ALA A 133 -0.26 -0.78 -11.98
CA ALA A 133 0.01 -1.02 -10.59
C ALA A 133 0.39 0.27 -9.87
N CYS A 134 -0.45 0.71 -8.98
CA CYS A 134 0.04 1.57 -7.90
C CYS A 134 1.00 0.75 -7.03
N HIS A 135 2.30 0.96 -7.21
CA HIS A 135 3.31 0.36 -6.35
C HIS A 135 3.40 1.11 -5.04
N TRP A 136 2.91 0.49 -3.99
CA TRP A 136 3.18 0.96 -2.64
C TRP A 136 4.57 0.50 -2.22
N LEU A 137 5.54 1.40 -2.28
CA LEU A 137 6.84 1.16 -1.70
C LEU A 137 6.86 1.78 -0.30
N MET A 138 6.46 1.00 0.69
CA MET A 138 6.45 1.43 2.07
C MET A 138 7.87 1.38 2.63
N CYS A 139 8.41 2.53 3.02
CA CYS A 139 9.71 2.64 3.64
C CYS A 139 9.83 1.83 4.94
N ARG A 140 10.95 1.23 5.16
CA ARG A 140 11.52 0.17 5.99
C ARG A 140 11.18 0.12 7.49
N HIS A 141 10.14 0.73 8.05
CA HIS A 141 9.91 0.76 9.51
C HIS A 141 8.59 0.20 10.03
N LEU A 142 7.75 -0.41 9.19
CA LEU A 142 6.70 -1.29 9.70
C LEU A 142 7.28 -2.69 9.88
N LYS A 143 7.54 -3.05 11.12
CA LYS A 143 7.84 -4.45 11.49
C LYS A 143 6.59 -5.28 11.19
N ARG A 144 6.65 -5.96 9.99
CA ARG A 144 5.86 -7.11 9.52
C ARG A 144 4.38 -6.87 9.09
N PRO A 145 3.93 -7.52 7.98
CA PRO A 145 4.50 -8.72 7.37
C PRO A 145 5.31 -8.42 6.08
N GLN A 146 6.21 -9.32 5.80
CA GLN A 146 7.20 -9.26 4.73
C GLN A 146 6.56 -9.20 3.34
N VAL A 147 6.61 -8.05 2.68
CA VAL A 147 6.58 -8.00 1.23
C VAL A 147 8.03 -8.10 0.77
N ARG A 148 8.47 -9.29 0.35
CA ARG A 148 9.76 -9.48 -0.30
C ARG A 148 9.72 -8.77 -1.66
N LEU A 149 10.38 -7.64 -1.77
CA LEU A 149 10.74 -7.07 -3.06
C LEU A 149 11.92 -7.87 -3.60
N ASN A 150 11.65 -8.73 -4.56
CA ASN A 150 12.68 -9.48 -5.25
C ASN A 150 13.17 -8.62 -6.43
N TRP A 151 14.24 -7.87 -6.21
CA TRP A 151 14.97 -7.19 -7.27
C TRP A 151 15.83 -8.24 -7.97
N GLN A 152 15.33 -8.88 -9.00
CA GLN A 152 16.18 -9.60 -9.93
C GLN A 152 16.57 -8.64 -11.05
N THR A 153 17.81 -8.20 -10.99
CA THR A 153 18.54 -7.66 -12.12
C THR A 153 18.70 -8.77 -13.15
N GLY A 154 18.13 -8.56 -14.29
CA GLY A 154 18.35 -9.35 -15.51
C GLY A 154 18.36 -8.39 -16.69
#